data_8d1132daca020c2f7438bd92774814e7
#
_entry.id   8d1132daca020c2f7438bd92774814e7
#
_cell.length_a   1.000
_cell.length_b   1.000
_cell.length_c   1.000
_cell.angle_alpha   90.00
_cell.angle_beta   90.00
_cell.angle_gamma   90.00
#
_symmetry.space_group_name_H-M   'P 1'
#
loop_
_entity.id
_entity.type
_entity.pdbx_description
1 polymer ?
#
loop_
_entity_poly.entity_id
_entity_poly.type
_entity_poly.pdbx_seq_one_letter_code
_entity_poly.pdbx_strand_id
1 'polypeptide(L)'
;MVMLNILTDLDVANGVRGVLEGIVLDEWERLITMKHTHTIQLKYPPHYVLVKLDRTKALSLEGLPPKVIPIVPVTKTFTVNKDGSKITVNRTQLPLTLAYAFTDYRSQGQTLDPIIVDIGPPPYGHLTPFNIYVALLRGTGRDRIRLLRDFDTSLLQRHPSEFLRLEA
;
A
#
# COMPACT_ATOMS: atom_id res chain seq x y z
N MET A 1 1.67 4.21 -3.44
CA MET A 1 2.26 4.01 -2.11
C MET A 1 3.36 2.96 -2.19
N VAL A 2 4.50 3.22 -1.60
CA VAL A 2 5.65 2.31 -1.51
C VAL A 2 5.32 1.17 -0.52
N MET A 3 5.72 -0.05 -0.86
CA MET A 3 5.37 -1.29 -0.14
C MET A 3 6.53 -1.89 0.66
N LEU A 4 7.74 -1.38 0.46
CA LEU A 4 8.96 -1.87 1.10
C LEU A 4 9.80 -0.70 1.59
N ASN A 5 10.67 -0.97 2.55
CA ASN A 5 11.74 -0.06 2.90
C ASN A 5 12.84 -0.17 1.84
N ILE A 6 12.96 0.84 0.99
CA ILE A 6 13.91 0.87 -0.13
C ILE A 6 15.17 1.63 0.26
N LEU A 7 15.01 2.88 0.73
CA LEU A 7 16.07 3.78 1.17
C LEU A 7 15.57 4.57 2.38
N THR A 8 15.67 3.99 3.56
CA THR A 8 15.16 4.58 4.80
C THR A 8 15.81 5.90 5.16
N ASP A 9 17.08 6.06 4.82
CA ASP A 9 17.85 7.30 5.06
C ASP A 9 17.28 8.50 4.28
N LEU A 10 16.65 8.21 3.13
CA LEU A 10 15.98 9.21 2.29
C LEU A 10 14.45 9.25 2.49
N ASP A 11 13.93 8.61 3.54
CA ASP A 11 12.50 8.43 3.78
C ASP A 11 11.75 7.70 2.65
N VAL A 12 12.43 6.87 1.85
CA VAL A 12 11.80 5.99 0.86
C VAL A 12 11.47 4.67 1.52
N ALA A 13 10.40 4.66 2.28
CA ALA A 13 10.00 3.56 3.15
C ALA A 13 8.57 3.08 2.88
N ASN A 14 8.23 1.95 3.47
CA ASN A 14 6.87 1.40 3.41
C ASN A 14 5.84 2.44 3.92
N GLY A 15 4.77 2.62 3.16
CA GLY A 15 3.70 3.57 3.47
C GLY A 15 3.89 4.97 2.89
N VAL A 16 5.05 5.32 2.37
CA VAL A 16 5.24 6.63 1.72
C VAL A 16 4.42 6.70 0.44
N ARG A 17 3.68 7.80 0.29
CA ARG A 17 2.82 8.06 -0.87
C ARG A 17 3.50 8.95 -1.88
N GLY A 18 2.98 8.97 -3.08
CA GLY A 18 3.46 9.81 -4.15
C GLY A 18 2.65 9.61 -5.43
N VAL A 19 3.02 10.32 -6.47
CA VAL A 19 2.41 10.27 -7.78
C VAL A 19 3.36 9.61 -8.77
N LEU A 20 2.82 8.75 -9.63
CA LEU A 20 3.58 8.14 -10.73
C LEU A 20 3.80 9.22 -11.81
N GLU A 21 5.06 9.58 -12.05
CA GLU A 21 5.45 10.60 -13.05
C GLU A 21 5.81 9.96 -14.40
N GLY A 22 6.34 8.73 -14.38
CA GLY A 22 6.75 8.07 -15.61
C GLY A 22 7.03 6.58 -15.42
N ILE A 23 7.05 5.88 -16.54
CA ILE A 23 7.40 4.45 -16.63
C ILE A 23 8.48 4.31 -17.67
N VAL A 24 9.60 3.71 -17.29
CA VAL A 24 10.70 3.36 -18.23
C VAL A 24 10.57 1.87 -18.53
N LEU A 25 10.22 1.60 -19.78
CA LEU A 25 10.00 0.22 -20.25
C LEU A 25 11.32 -0.51 -20.42
N ASP A 26 11.26 -1.83 -20.42
CA ASP A 26 12.36 -2.70 -20.79
C ASP A 26 12.76 -2.46 -22.25
N GLU A 27 14.05 -2.54 -22.57
CA GLU A 27 14.59 -2.32 -23.92
C GLU A 27 14.03 -3.32 -24.96
N TRP A 28 13.62 -4.50 -24.49
CA TRP A 28 13.01 -5.53 -25.33
C TRP A 28 11.51 -5.36 -25.53
N GLU A 29 10.90 -4.39 -24.81
CA GLU A 29 9.50 -4.06 -25.00
C GLU A 29 9.36 -3.25 -26.28
N ARG A 30 8.79 -3.87 -27.32
CA ARG A 30 8.50 -3.16 -28.58
C ARG A 30 7.45 -2.11 -28.31
N LEU A 31 7.68 -0.88 -28.77
CA LEU A 31 6.68 0.19 -28.75
C LEU A 31 5.39 -0.31 -29.37
N ILE A 32 4.42 -0.62 -28.52
CA ILE A 32 3.08 -0.97 -28.97
C ILE A 32 2.47 0.31 -29.49
N THR A 33 2.20 0.37 -30.80
CA THR A 33 1.43 1.46 -31.38
C THR A 33 0.06 1.44 -30.71
N MET A 34 -0.18 2.42 -29.84
CA MET A 34 -1.42 2.53 -29.05
C MET A 34 -2.62 2.74 -29.97
N LYS A 35 -3.28 1.68 -30.38
CA LYS A 35 -4.61 1.74 -30.96
C LYS A 35 -5.62 1.68 -29.84
N HIS A 36 -6.06 2.84 -29.35
CA HIS A 36 -7.29 3.04 -28.55
C HIS A 36 -7.63 2.02 -27.43
N THR A 37 -6.66 1.39 -26.80
CA THR A 37 -6.88 0.49 -25.67
C THR A 37 -6.59 1.20 -24.34
N HIS A 38 -7.55 1.16 -23.41
CA HIS A 38 -7.38 1.72 -22.06
C HIS A 38 -6.38 0.92 -21.21
N THR A 39 -6.02 -0.30 -21.64
CA THR A 39 -5.11 -1.18 -20.90
C THR A 39 -4.06 -1.71 -21.86
N ILE A 40 -2.80 -1.59 -21.46
CA ILE A 40 -1.66 -2.12 -22.22
C ILE A 40 -1.05 -3.24 -21.38
N GLN A 41 -0.96 -4.43 -21.97
CA GLN A 41 -0.28 -5.56 -21.37
C GLN A 41 1.17 -5.59 -21.86
N LEU A 42 2.10 -5.38 -20.92
CA LEU A 42 3.53 -5.47 -21.20
C LEU A 42 3.96 -6.94 -21.21
N LYS A 43 4.92 -7.27 -22.08
CA LYS A 43 5.55 -8.58 -22.16
C LYS A 43 6.64 -8.74 -21.09
N TYR A 44 7.34 -7.67 -20.80
CA TYR A 44 8.40 -7.59 -19.81
C TYR A 44 8.03 -6.61 -18.71
N PRO A 45 8.44 -6.84 -17.44
CA PRO A 45 8.27 -5.84 -16.40
C PRO A 45 9.02 -4.56 -16.78
N PRO A 46 8.54 -3.38 -16.41
CA PRO A 46 9.25 -2.14 -16.69
C PRO A 46 10.61 -2.14 -16.00
N HIS A 47 11.59 -1.49 -16.64
CA HIS A 47 12.93 -1.38 -16.06
C HIS A 47 12.88 -0.66 -14.71
N TYR A 48 12.18 0.45 -14.64
CA TYR A 48 11.83 1.17 -13.41
C TYR A 48 10.67 2.11 -13.65
N VAL A 49 10.11 2.62 -12.56
CA VAL A 49 9.11 3.67 -12.59
C VAL A 49 9.59 4.89 -11.83
N LEU A 50 9.23 6.08 -12.29
CA LEU A 50 9.53 7.35 -11.65
C LEU A 50 8.35 7.76 -10.76
N VAL A 51 8.60 7.91 -9.47
CA VAL A 51 7.58 8.28 -8.50
C VAL A 51 8.01 9.57 -7.80
N LYS A 52 7.19 10.60 -7.89
CA LYS A 52 7.33 11.83 -7.11
C LYS A 52 6.72 11.60 -5.73
N LEU A 53 7.55 11.55 -4.73
CA LEU A 53 7.13 11.28 -3.36
C LEU A 53 6.58 12.54 -2.68
N ASP A 54 5.49 12.38 -1.91
CA ASP A 54 4.90 13.48 -1.11
C ASP A 54 5.89 13.92 -0.03
N ARG A 55 6.59 12.95 0.59
CA ARG A 55 7.58 13.14 1.63
C ARG A 55 8.84 12.33 1.31
N THR A 56 9.98 13.00 1.27
CA THR A 56 11.32 12.41 1.15
C THR A 56 12.37 13.43 1.55
N LYS A 57 13.51 12.96 2.06
CA LYS A 57 14.72 13.76 2.29
C LYS A 57 15.56 13.91 1.02
N ALA A 58 15.29 13.13 -0.01
CA ALA A 58 15.95 13.29 -1.30
C ALA A 58 15.52 14.62 -1.94
N LEU A 59 16.45 15.55 -2.06
CA LEU A 59 16.17 16.85 -2.67
C LEU A 59 16.03 16.73 -4.18
N SER A 60 17.02 16.15 -4.84
CA SER A 60 17.04 15.89 -6.26
C SER A 60 18.09 14.81 -6.57
N LEU A 61 17.78 13.92 -7.45
CA LEU A 61 18.75 13.01 -8.10
C LEU A 61 19.19 13.64 -9.42
N GLU A 62 20.44 13.40 -9.82
CA GLU A 62 20.97 13.93 -11.08
C GLU A 62 20.08 13.57 -12.27
N GLY A 63 19.69 14.57 -13.06
CA GLY A 63 18.82 14.40 -14.21
C GLY A 63 17.33 14.22 -13.91
N LEU A 64 16.89 14.24 -12.64
CA LEU A 64 15.49 14.08 -12.26
C LEU A 64 14.94 15.33 -11.56
N PRO A 65 13.63 15.60 -11.69
CA PRO A 65 12.96 16.64 -10.93
C PRO A 65 13.05 16.40 -9.41
N PRO A 66 12.87 17.45 -8.57
CA PRO A 66 12.88 17.32 -7.12
C PRO A 66 11.87 16.26 -6.62
N LYS A 67 12.30 15.46 -5.63
CA LYS A 67 11.51 14.39 -4.99
C LYS A 67 11.10 13.24 -5.90
N VAL A 68 11.59 13.17 -7.13
CA VAL A 68 11.33 12.05 -8.05
C VAL A 68 12.39 10.98 -7.84
N ILE A 69 11.94 9.76 -7.56
CA ILE A 69 12.77 8.60 -7.25
C ILE A 69 12.47 7.49 -8.26
N PRO A 70 13.51 6.86 -8.85
CA PRO A 70 13.33 5.64 -9.64
C PRO A 70 13.10 4.45 -8.70
N ILE A 71 12.03 3.71 -8.94
CA ILE A 71 11.70 2.49 -8.21
C ILE A 71 11.77 1.30 -9.15
N VAL A 72 12.68 0.39 -8.87
CA VAL A 72 12.92 -0.82 -9.66
C VAL A 72 12.07 -1.99 -9.17
N PRO A 73 11.75 -2.97 -10.04
CA PRO A 73 11.14 -4.23 -9.64
C PRO A 73 12.04 -4.99 -8.66
N VAL A 74 11.42 -5.65 -7.70
CA VAL A 74 12.10 -6.47 -6.68
C VAL A 74 11.64 -7.90 -6.78
N THR A 75 12.58 -8.84 -6.79
CA THR A 75 12.28 -10.29 -6.76
C THR A 75 12.22 -10.76 -5.32
N LYS A 76 11.13 -11.42 -4.97
CA LYS A 76 10.96 -12.11 -3.69
C LYS A 76 10.68 -13.58 -3.90
N THR A 77 11.34 -14.40 -3.09
CA THR A 77 11.11 -15.85 -3.02
C THR A 77 10.30 -16.17 -1.80
N PHE A 78 9.23 -16.94 -1.95
CA PHE A 78 8.39 -17.41 -0.85
C PHE A 78 7.85 -18.81 -1.15
N THR A 79 7.46 -19.52 -0.10
CA THR A 79 6.91 -20.87 -0.22
C THR A 79 5.40 -20.85 -0.03
N VAL A 80 4.70 -21.50 -0.93
CA VAL A 80 3.24 -21.69 -0.89
C VAL A 80 2.95 -23.15 -0.67
N ASN A 81 2.01 -23.48 0.22
CA ASN A 81 1.48 -24.83 0.36
C ASN A 81 0.33 -24.99 -0.64
N LYS A 82 0.49 -25.89 -1.59
CA LYS A 82 -0.56 -26.27 -2.53
C LYS A 82 -0.77 -27.78 -2.44
N ASP A 83 -1.98 -28.21 -2.09
CA ASP A 83 -2.37 -29.62 -2.00
C ASP A 83 -1.41 -30.48 -1.15
N GLY A 84 -0.93 -29.92 -0.01
CA GLY A 84 0.03 -30.58 0.88
C GLY A 84 1.50 -30.52 0.44
N SER A 85 1.77 -30.00 -0.75
CA SER A 85 3.14 -29.84 -1.26
C SER A 85 3.62 -28.40 -1.08
N LYS A 86 4.90 -28.24 -0.67
CA LYS A 86 5.56 -26.94 -0.58
C LYS A 86 6.15 -26.58 -1.94
N ILE A 87 5.67 -25.49 -2.53
CA ILE A 87 6.16 -24.96 -3.81
C ILE A 87 6.86 -23.63 -3.54
N THR A 88 8.11 -23.52 -3.97
CA THR A 88 8.86 -22.26 -3.93
C THR A 88 8.52 -21.41 -5.14
N VAL A 89 8.09 -20.17 -4.90
CA VAL A 89 7.71 -19.22 -5.95
C VAL A 89 8.64 -18.02 -5.91
N ASN A 90 9.20 -17.68 -7.06
CA ASN A 90 9.94 -16.44 -7.29
C ASN A 90 9.00 -15.44 -7.98
N ARG A 91 8.79 -14.27 -7.36
CA ARG A 91 7.94 -13.23 -7.92
C ARG A 91 8.70 -11.92 -8.04
N THR A 92 8.79 -11.41 -9.25
CA THR A 92 9.35 -10.08 -9.54
C THR A 92 8.20 -9.09 -9.75
N GLN A 93 8.19 -8.01 -8.99
CA GLN A 93 7.15 -6.97 -9.09
C GLN A 93 7.67 -5.62 -8.60
N LEU A 94 7.06 -4.55 -9.06
CA LEU A 94 7.26 -3.23 -8.48
C LEU A 94 6.75 -3.22 -7.03
N PRO A 95 7.53 -2.72 -6.05
CA PRO A 95 7.12 -2.62 -4.66
C PRO A 95 6.17 -1.43 -4.42
N LEU A 96 5.14 -1.32 -5.24
CA LEU A 96 4.16 -0.25 -5.25
C LEU A 96 2.74 -0.78 -5.18
N THR A 97 1.84 -0.01 -4.59
CA THR A 97 0.40 -0.23 -4.61
C THR A 97 -0.33 1.10 -4.78
N LEU A 98 -1.58 1.03 -5.23
CA LEU A 98 -2.44 2.21 -5.29
C LEU A 98 -2.67 2.75 -3.87
N ALA A 99 -2.73 4.08 -3.72
CA ALA A 99 -2.78 4.74 -2.41
C ALA A 99 -4.17 5.33 -2.10
N TYR A 100 -5.22 4.93 -2.82
CA TYR A 100 -6.59 5.39 -2.58
C TYR A 100 -7.38 4.50 -1.61
N ALA A 101 -6.99 3.21 -1.46
CA ALA A 101 -7.60 2.29 -0.52
C ALA A 101 -6.55 1.30 0.02
N PHE A 102 -6.51 1.12 1.33
CA PHE A 102 -5.61 0.19 1.99
C PHE A 102 -6.15 -0.23 3.36
N THR A 103 -5.60 -1.30 3.90
CA THR A 103 -6.07 -1.87 5.17
C THR A 103 -5.63 -1.01 6.36
N ASP A 104 -6.32 -1.16 7.48
CA ASP A 104 -5.98 -0.58 8.78
C ASP A 104 -4.52 -0.84 9.18
N TYR A 105 -4.03 -2.07 9.00
CA TYR A 105 -2.62 -2.43 9.26
C TYR A 105 -1.63 -1.62 8.42
N ARG A 106 -1.96 -1.33 7.16
CA ARG A 106 -1.09 -0.51 6.29
C ARG A 106 -1.16 0.97 6.58
N SER A 107 -2.24 1.42 7.20
CA SER A 107 -2.39 2.80 7.65
C SER A 107 -1.74 3.05 9.01
N GLN A 108 -1.31 2.01 9.71
CA GLN A 108 -0.72 2.14 11.03
C GLN A 108 0.50 3.07 11.00
N GLY A 109 0.56 4.00 11.94
CA GLY A 109 1.61 5.02 12.00
C GLY A 109 1.43 6.19 11.03
N GLN A 110 0.40 6.19 10.17
CA GLN A 110 0.10 7.31 9.28
C GLN A 110 -1.04 8.16 9.84
N THR A 111 -0.97 9.47 9.61
CA THR A 111 -2.09 10.40 9.81
C THR A 111 -2.68 10.71 8.44
N LEU A 112 -3.99 10.56 8.30
CA LEU A 112 -4.72 10.72 7.04
C LEU A 112 -5.79 11.80 7.21
N ASP A 113 -5.89 12.71 6.25
CA ASP A 113 -6.83 13.81 6.34
C ASP A 113 -7.27 14.29 4.94
N PRO A 114 -8.53 14.24 4.60
CA PRO A 114 -9.62 13.51 5.26
C PRO A 114 -9.57 12.00 4.99
N ILE A 115 -10.37 11.21 5.73
CA ILE A 115 -10.48 9.77 5.51
C ILE A 115 -11.93 9.29 5.39
N ILE A 116 -12.11 8.23 4.60
CA ILE A 116 -13.31 7.42 4.57
C ILE A 116 -12.94 6.04 5.12
N VAL A 117 -13.63 5.62 6.17
CA VAL A 117 -13.35 4.37 6.89
C VAL A 117 -14.46 3.36 6.62
N ASP A 118 -14.09 2.16 6.20
CA ASP A 118 -15.01 1.03 6.09
C ASP A 118 -14.81 0.09 7.29
N ILE A 119 -15.76 0.17 8.23
CA ILE A 119 -15.85 -0.71 9.40
C ILE A 119 -17.14 -1.55 9.37
N GLY A 120 -17.76 -1.66 8.20
CA GLY A 120 -18.85 -2.59 7.97
C GLY A 120 -18.38 -4.05 7.96
N PRO A 121 -19.30 -5.02 8.00
CA PRO A 121 -18.96 -6.44 8.01
C PRO A 121 -18.13 -6.80 6.77
N PRO A 122 -16.93 -7.39 6.96
CA PRO A 122 -16.09 -7.82 5.84
C PRO A 122 -16.70 -9.06 5.16
N PRO A 123 -16.41 -9.31 3.87
CA PRO A 123 -16.91 -10.49 3.17
C PRO A 123 -16.36 -11.79 3.76
N TYR A 124 -15.19 -11.73 4.40
CA TYR A 124 -14.54 -12.86 5.07
C TYR A 124 -13.92 -12.41 6.39
N GLY A 125 -13.97 -13.28 7.40
CA GLY A 125 -13.43 -12.98 8.73
C GLY A 125 -14.34 -12.07 9.57
N HIS A 126 -13.75 -11.47 10.59
CA HIS A 126 -14.45 -10.57 11.52
C HIS A 126 -13.59 -9.35 11.83
N LEU A 127 -14.22 -8.21 12.00
CA LEU A 127 -13.57 -7.04 12.58
C LEU A 127 -13.51 -7.18 14.10
N THR A 128 -12.40 -6.76 14.66
CA THR A 128 -12.20 -6.66 16.10
C THR A 128 -12.28 -5.20 16.54
N PRO A 129 -12.52 -4.90 17.82
CA PRO A 129 -12.43 -3.54 18.36
C PRO A 129 -11.08 -2.88 18.05
N PHE A 130 -9.99 -3.66 18.00
CA PHE A 130 -8.66 -3.17 17.65
C PHE A 130 -8.59 -2.64 16.21
N ASN A 131 -9.17 -3.35 15.23
CA ASN A 131 -9.19 -2.89 13.84
C ASN A 131 -9.91 -1.54 13.72
N ILE A 132 -11.07 -1.40 14.39
CA ILE A 132 -11.84 -0.15 14.40
C ILE A 132 -11.02 0.98 15.03
N TYR A 133 -10.42 0.72 16.19
CA TYR A 133 -9.57 1.67 16.88
C TYR A 133 -8.41 2.15 16.00
N VAL A 134 -7.67 1.22 15.38
CA VAL A 134 -6.55 1.56 14.48
C VAL A 134 -7.04 2.39 13.30
N ALA A 135 -8.17 2.03 12.69
CA ALA A 135 -8.72 2.75 11.53
C ALA A 135 -9.16 4.18 11.89
N LEU A 136 -9.89 4.36 12.99
CA LEU A 136 -10.39 5.67 13.41
C LEU A 136 -9.26 6.60 13.87
N LEU A 137 -8.22 6.07 14.52
CA LEU A 137 -7.05 6.84 14.94
C LEU A 137 -6.20 7.38 13.77
N ARG A 138 -6.51 7.01 12.55
CA ARG A 138 -5.81 7.57 11.37
C ARG A 138 -6.29 8.97 11.03
N GLY A 139 -7.51 9.34 11.44
CA GLY A 139 -8.05 10.67 11.18
C GLY A 139 -7.54 11.72 12.16
N THR A 140 -7.51 12.96 11.71
CA THR A 140 -7.09 14.12 12.50
C THR A 140 -8.18 14.65 13.42
N GLY A 141 -9.46 14.31 13.17
CA GLY A 141 -10.58 14.74 13.95
C GLY A 141 -11.90 14.18 13.46
N ARG A 142 -12.93 14.26 14.29
CA ARG A 142 -14.27 13.72 14.02
C ARG A 142 -14.90 14.28 12.74
N ASP A 143 -14.71 15.53 12.45
CA ASP A 143 -15.21 16.25 11.28
C ASP A 143 -14.50 15.84 9.97
N ARG A 144 -13.33 15.18 10.09
CA ARG A 144 -12.50 14.74 8.97
C ARG A 144 -12.64 13.26 8.66
N ILE A 145 -13.46 12.53 9.42
CA ILE A 145 -13.75 11.12 9.24
C ILE A 145 -15.16 10.96 8.66
N ARG A 146 -15.29 10.10 7.66
CA ARG A 146 -16.57 9.63 7.12
C ARG A 146 -16.59 8.10 7.14
N LEU A 147 -17.74 7.54 7.45
CA LEU A 147 -17.97 6.11 7.32
C LEU A 147 -18.46 5.80 5.91
N LEU A 148 -17.95 4.74 5.32
CA LEU A 148 -18.34 4.31 3.97
C LEU A 148 -19.76 3.73 3.96
N ARG A 149 -20.12 3.01 5.02
CA ARG A 149 -21.43 2.33 5.19
C ARG A 149 -21.73 2.09 6.66
N ASP A 150 -22.93 1.65 6.95
CA ASP A 150 -23.35 1.26 8.29
C ASP A 150 -22.55 0.08 8.84
N PHE A 151 -22.42 0.02 10.15
CA PHE A 151 -21.68 -1.02 10.85
C PHE A 151 -22.43 -1.47 12.11
N ASP A 152 -22.09 -2.65 12.61
CA ASP A 152 -22.62 -3.18 13.86
C ASP A 152 -22.03 -2.47 15.07
N THR A 153 -22.85 -1.64 15.75
CA THR A 153 -22.43 -0.89 16.93
C THR A 153 -22.04 -1.77 18.12
N SER A 154 -22.47 -3.05 18.14
CA SER A 154 -22.04 -4.01 19.17
C SER A 154 -20.53 -4.23 19.18
N LEU A 155 -19.86 -3.98 18.04
CA LEU A 155 -18.39 -4.05 17.94
C LEU A 155 -17.68 -3.06 18.89
N LEU A 156 -18.29 -1.90 19.16
CA LEU A 156 -17.74 -0.90 20.09
C LEU A 156 -17.99 -1.23 21.56
N GLN A 157 -18.91 -2.16 21.83
CA GLN A 157 -19.28 -2.59 23.19
C GLN A 157 -18.56 -3.87 23.63
N ARG A 158 -17.86 -4.54 22.72
CA ARG A 158 -17.10 -5.77 23.04
C ARG A 158 -15.87 -5.43 23.88
N HIS A 159 -15.66 -6.22 24.91
CA HIS A 159 -14.43 -6.14 25.68
C HIS A 159 -13.22 -6.49 24.80
N PRO A 160 -12.06 -5.89 25.09
CA PRO A 160 -10.78 -6.36 24.51
C PRO A 160 -10.57 -7.86 24.82
N SER A 161 -9.70 -8.50 24.05
CA SER A 161 -9.39 -9.91 24.29
C SER A 161 -8.92 -10.13 25.73
N GLU A 162 -9.23 -11.30 26.30
CA GLU A 162 -8.81 -11.70 27.65
C GLU A 162 -7.27 -11.55 27.84
N PHE A 163 -6.51 -11.85 26.79
CA PHE A 163 -5.05 -11.68 26.79
C PHE A 163 -4.62 -10.24 27.07
N LEU A 164 -5.27 -9.25 26.46
CA LEU A 164 -4.96 -7.85 26.73
C LEU A 164 -5.36 -7.40 28.14
N ARG A 165 -6.36 -8.05 28.73
CA ARG A 165 -6.77 -7.77 30.12
C ARG A 165 -5.80 -8.35 31.15
N LEU A 166 -5.11 -9.45 30.81
CA LEU A 166 -4.13 -10.08 31.68
C LEU A 166 -2.76 -9.42 31.63
N GLU A 167 -2.46 -8.70 30.54
CA GLU A 167 -1.20 -7.97 30.35
C GLU A 167 -1.23 -6.53 30.89
N ALA A 168 -2.41 -5.99 31.21
CA ALA A 168 -2.60 -4.65 31.76
C ALA A 168 -2.57 -4.64 33.30
#